data_6702ecea06c9becf1c808d8399706e2b
#
_entry.id   6702ecea06c9becf1c808d8399706e2b
#
_cell.length_a   1.000
_cell.length_b   1.000
_cell.length_c   1.000
_cell.angle_alpha   90.00
_cell.angle_beta   90.00
_cell.angle_gamma   90.00
#
_symmetry.space_group_name_H-M   'P 1'
#
loop_
_entity.id
_entity.type
_entity.pdbx_description
1 polymer ?
#
loop_
_entity_poly.entity_id
_entity_poly.type
_entity_poly.pdbx_seq_one_letter_code
_entity_poly.pdbx_strand_id
1 'polypeptide(L)'
;MSIKFSANEIRYIALFENMTGAMVKDCIIDDEHGKVTFVVKNGDMGLAIGKKGSSVSKVQRAVDKGVEIIELDEDPIQFIKNVLSPAKLQSVKVSQKQSGEKIAIVTADNTNKLYRIIIQFNDFDTLIYCSLNF
;
A
#
# COMPACT_ATOMS: atom_id res chain seq x y z
N MET A 1 -16.76 8.45 -3.70
CA MET A 1 -15.72 9.37 -3.21
C MET A 1 -14.53 9.31 -4.14
N SER A 2 -14.20 10.42 -4.76
CA SER A 2 -13.04 10.47 -5.66
C SER A 2 -11.75 10.56 -4.83
N ILE A 3 -10.73 9.81 -5.23
CA ILE A 3 -9.40 9.92 -4.64
C ILE A 3 -8.82 11.26 -5.12
N LYS A 4 -8.48 12.12 -4.17
CA LYS A 4 -7.80 13.37 -4.47
C LYS A 4 -6.35 13.25 -4.05
N PHE A 5 -5.45 13.41 -5.02
CA PHE A 5 -4.03 13.45 -4.75
C PHE A 5 -3.55 14.89 -4.59
N SER A 6 -2.67 15.12 -3.63
CA SER A 6 -1.95 16.39 -3.52
C SER A 6 -0.99 16.57 -4.69
N ALA A 7 -0.50 17.80 -4.89
CA ALA A 7 0.48 18.10 -5.94
C ALA A 7 1.76 17.24 -5.78
N ASN A 8 2.21 17.02 -4.54
CA ASN A 8 3.38 16.19 -4.27
C ASN A 8 3.13 14.72 -4.59
N GLU A 9 1.95 14.21 -4.25
CA GLU A 9 1.58 12.82 -4.58
C GLU A 9 1.54 12.61 -6.09
N ILE A 10 0.93 13.52 -6.84
CA ILE A 10 0.88 13.45 -8.31
C ILE A 10 2.29 13.46 -8.90
N ARG A 11 3.17 14.31 -8.39
CA ARG A 11 4.56 14.40 -8.85
C ARG A 11 5.32 13.11 -8.58
N TYR A 12 5.17 12.52 -7.40
CA TYR A 12 5.81 11.26 -7.06
C TYR A 12 5.28 10.09 -7.88
N ILE A 13 3.97 10.06 -8.12
CA ILE A 13 3.35 9.03 -8.99
C ILE A 13 3.92 9.12 -10.40
N ALA A 14 3.96 10.30 -10.98
CA ALA A 14 4.50 10.50 -12.32
C ALA A 14 5.97 10.08 -12.41
N LEU A 15 6.77 10.47 -11.43
CA LEU A 15 8.18 10.11 -11.36
C LEU A 15 8.36 8.59 -11.25
N PHE A 16 7.60 7.94 -10.37
CA PHE A 16 7.67 6.49 -10.17
C PHE A 16 7.28 5.73 -11.42
N GLU A 17 6.14 6.09 -12.04
CA GLU A 17 5.67 5.44 -13.26
C GLU A 17 6.66 5.60 -14.40
N ASN A 18 7.26 6.77 -14.53
CA ASN A 18 8.25 7.04 -15.56
C ASN A 18 9.53 6.23 -15.35
N MET A 19 9.98 6.07 -14.12
CA MET A 19 11.22 5.35 -13.80
C MET A 19 11.07 3.85 -13.83
N THR A 20 9.89 3.32 -13.54
CA THR A 20 9.67 1.86 -13.36
C THR A 20 8.85 1.23 -14.47
N GLY A 21 7.97 1.99 -15.11
CA GLY A 21 6.97 1.47 -16.03
C GLY A 21 5.78 0.81 -15.35
N ALA A 22 5.77 0.72 -14.02
CA ALA A 22 4.64 0.19 -13.26
C ALA A 22 3.54 1.23 -13.15
N MET A 23 2.28 0.76 -13.08
CA MET A 23 1.14 1.65 -12.86
C MET A 23 0.89 1.82 -11.37
N VAL A 24 0.84 3.06 -10.90
CA VAL A 24 0.56 3.40 -9.50
C VAL A 24 -0.92 3.66 -9.31
N LYS A 25 -1.51 2.95 -8.35
CA LYS A 25 -2.93 3.10 -7.98
C LYS A 25 -3.13 4.05 -6.81
N ASP A 26 -2.14 4.16 -5.92
CA ASP A 26 -2.18 5.06 -4.78
C ASP A 26 -0.77 5.43 -4.34
N CYS A 27 -0.65 6.57 -3.66
CA CYS A 27 0.61 7.05 -3.13
C CYS A 27 0.37 7.68 -1.76
N ILE A 28 1.10 7.21 -0.77
CA ILE A 28 0.97 7.67 0.62
C ILE A 28 2.31 8.28 1.05
N ILE A 29 2.30 9.57 1.33
CA ILE A 29 3.47 10.28 1.82
C ILE A 29 3.41 10.36 3.33
N ASP A 30 4.41 9.80 4.00
CA ASP A 30 4.57 9.85 5.45
C ASP A 30 5.79 10.68 5.78
N ASP A 31 5.60 11.98 5.92
CA ASP A 31 6.69 12.91 6.22
C ASP A 31 7.27 12.70 7.63
N GLU A 32 6.43 12.25 8.56
CA GLU A 32 6.87 11.97 9.94
C GLU A 32 7.94 10.87 9.99
N HIS A 33 7.81 9.85 9.13
CA HIS A 33 8.75 8.73 9.07
C HIS A 33 9.68 8.81 7.87
N GLY A 34 9.63 9.88 7.09
CA GLY A 34 10.48 10.06 5.90
C GLY A 34 10.28 8.98 4.84
N LYS A 35 9.04 8.56 4.63
CA LYS A 35 8.70 7.41 3.78
C LYS A 35 7.59 7.74 2.79
N VAL A 36 7.69 7.15 1.61
CA VAL A 36 6.63 7.18 0.59
C VAL A 36 6.26 5.74 0.24
N THR A 37 4.97 5.45 0.27
CA THR A 37 4.43 4.14 -0.10
C THR A 37 3.70 4.26 -1.43
N PHE A 38 4.08 3.43 -2.39
CA PHE A 38 3.41 3.31 -3.69
C PHE A 38 2.63 2.01 -3.75
N VAL A 39 1.33 2.12 -4.02
CA VAL A 39 0.49 0.96 -4.28
C VAL A 39 0.43 0.78 -5.80
N VAL A 40 0.96 -0.33 -6.29
CA VAL A 40 1.06 -0.59 -7.72
C VAL A 40 -0.01 -1.58 -8.16
N LYS A 41 -0.35 -1.51 -9.43
CA LYS A 41 -1.30 -2.43 -10.07
C LYS A 41 -0.86 -3.88 -9.86
N ASN A 42 -1.84 -4.78 -9.69
CA ASN A 42 -1.58 -6.22 -9.64
C ASN A 42 -0.83 -6.66 -10.90
N GLY A 43 0.26 -7.39 -10.70
CA GLY A 43 1.14 -7.85 -11.78
C GLY A 43 2.31 -6.92 -12.09
N ASP A 44 2.34 -5.71 -11.55
CA ASP A 44 3.39 -4.73 -11.86
C ASP A 44 4.53 -4.68 -10.82
N MET A 45 4.48 -5.54 -9.80
CA MET A 45 5.50 -5.54 -8.74
C MET A 45 6.92 -5.78 -9.28
N GLY A 46 7.05 -6.66 -10.26
CA GLY A 46 8.34 -6.93 -10.90
C GLY A 46 8.93 -5.71 -11.60
N LEU A 47 8.09 -4.94 -12.29
CA LEU A 47 8.50 -3.68 -12.93
C LEU A 47 8.90 -2.64 -11.88
N ALA A 48 8.14 -2.54 -10.81
CA ALA A 48 8.38 -1.56 -9.74
C ALA A 48 9.72 -1.77 -9.04
N ILE A 49 10.06 -3.02 -8.74
CA ILE A 49 11.30 -3.38 -8.08
C ILE A 49 12.47 -3.32 -9.07
N GLY A 50 12.27 -3.87 -10.27
CA GLY A 50 13.29 -3.98 -11.28
C GLY A 50 14.30 -5.08 -10.99
N LYS A 51 15.19 -5.31 -11.94
CA LYS A 51 16.22 -6.33 -11.85
C LYS A 51 17.16 -6.02 -10.67
N LYS A 52 17.26 -6.92 -9.70
CA LYS A 52 18.09 -6.75 -8.48
C LYS A 52 17.78 -5.46 -7.72
N GLY A 53 16.52 -5.00 -7.76
CA GLY A 53 16.11 -3.78 -7.09
C GLY A 53 16.57 -2.48 -7.76
N SER A 54 16.96 -2.52 -9.03
CA SER A 54 17.51 -1.37 -9.73
C SER A 54 16.53 -0.22 -9.89
N SER A 55 15.25 -0.52 -10.17
CA SER A 55 14.24 0.50 -10.36
C SER A 55 13.86 1.18 -9.05
N VAL A 56 13.62 0.40 -7.99
CA VAL A 56 13.28 0.95 -6.67
C VAL A 56 14.43 1.79 -6.11
N SER A 57 15.68 1.39 -6.33
CA SER A 57 16.85 2.16 -5.91
C SER A 57 16.92 3.52 -6.59
N LYS A 58 16.60 3.59 -7.87
CA LYS A 58 16.54 4.88 -8.60
C LYS A 58 15.46 5.79 -8.06
N VAL A 59 14.28 5.23 -7.75
CA VAL A 59 13.18 6.00 -7.17
C VAL A 59 13.57 6.54 -5.79
N GLN A 60 14.18 5.72 -4.94
CA GLN A 60 14.64 6.12 -3.60
C GLN A 60 15.60 7.31 -3.67
N ARG A 61 16.54 7.28 -4.61
CA ARG A 61 17.48 8.40 -4.81
C ARG A 61 16.80 9.66 -5.31
N ALA A 62 15.81 9.51 -6.18
CA ALA A 62 15.11 10.66 -6.76
C ALA A 62 14.16 11.34 -5.77
N VAL A 63 13.48 10.58 -4.91
CA VAL A 63 12.56 11.15 -3.91
C VAL A 63 13.25 11.52 -2.60
N ASP A 64 14.46 11.03 -2.38
CA ASP A 64 15.24 11.24 -1.15
C ASP A 64 14.48 10.85 0.12
N LYS A 65 13.75 9.75 0.04
CA LYS A 65 12.94 9.18 1.14
C LYS A 65 12.97 7.66 1.05
N GLY A 66 12.63 7.00 2.14
CA GLY A 66 12.38 5.57 2.12
C GLY A 66 11.20 5.26 1.19
N VAL A 67 11.34 4.25 0.37
CA VAL A 67 10.29 3.84 -0.58
C VAL A 67 9.79 2.45 -0.21
N GLU A 68 8.49 2.33 -0.04
CA GLU A 68 7.81 1.07 0.15
C GLU A 68 6.87 0.85 -1.01
N ILE A 69 6.82 -0.38 -1.52
CA ILE A 69 5.98 -0.74 -2.66
C ILE A 69 5.04 -1.87 -2.23
N ILE A 70 3.76 -1.67 -2.48
CA ILE A 70 2.72 -2.65 -2.15
C ILE A 70 1.95 -2.98 -3.42
N GLU A 71 1.74 -4.27 -3.68
CA GLU A 71 0.95 -4.72 -4.81
C GLU A 71 -0.53 -4.73 -4.45
N LEU A 72 -1.35 -4.09 -5.27
CA LEU A 72 -2.81 -4.11 -5.12
C LEU A 72 -3.36 -5.48 -5.45
N ASP A 73 -4.32 -5.95 -4.67
CA ASP A 73 -5.03 -7.19 -4.94
C ASP A 73 -6.53 -6.98 -4.73
N GLU A 74 -7.34 -7.57 -5.59
CA GLU A 74 -8.80 -7.50 -5.49
C GLU A 74 -9.31 -8.32 -4.29
N ASP A 75 -8.58 -9.38 -3.90
CA ASP A 75 -8.88 -10.13 -2.69
C ASP A 75 -8.39 -9.34 -1.47
N PRO A 76 -9.30 -8.89 -0.58
CA PRO A 76 -8.92 -8.11 0.60
C PRO A 76 -7.90 -8.83 1.49
N ILE A 77 -8.01 -10.14 1.63
CA ILE A 77 -7.09 -10.94 2.46
C ILE A 77 -5.69 -10.93 1.86
N GLN A 78 -5.58 -11.18 0.56
CA GLN A 78 -4.29 -11.14 -0.13
C GLN A 78 -3.67 -9.74 -0.08
N PHE A 79 -4.49 -8.71 -0.25
CA PHE A 79 -4.01 -7.33 -0.15
C PHE A 79 -3.44 -7.02 1.23
N ILE A 80 -4.14 -7.44 2.29
CA ILE A 80 -3.66 -7.27 3.67
C ILE A 80 -2.32 -7.99 3.87
N LYS A 81 -2.16 -9.19 3.32
CA LYS A 81 -0.89 -9.90 3.36
C LYS A 81 0.22 -9.11 2.67
N ASN A 82 -0.08 -8.49 1.53
CA ASN A 82 0.89 -7.66 0.80
C ASN A 82 1.31 -6.43 1.62
N VAL A 83 0.35 -5.77 2.26
CA VAL A 83 0.62 -4.58 3.10
C VAL A 83 1.52 -4.91 4.28
N LEU A 84 1.29 -6.06 4.92
CA LEU A 84 2.00 -6.46 6.12
C LEU A 84 3.25 -7.30 5.86
N SER A 85 3.53 -7.62 4.59
CA SER A 85 4.75 -8.34 4.22
C SER A 85 6.01 -7.60 4.76
N PRO A 86 7.01 -8.29 5.29
CA PRO A 86 7.21 -9.74 5.34
C PRO A 86 6.58 -10.46 6.54
N ALA A 87 5.78 -9.79 7.36
CA ALA A 87 5.14 -10.44 8.50
C ALA A 87 4.17 -11.54 8.03
N LYS A 88 4.21 -12.69 8.69
CA LYS A 88 3.29 -13.79 8.42
C LYS A 88 2.02 -13.58 9.23
N LEU A 89 0.87 -13.75 8.57
CA LEU A 89 -0.43 -13.60 9.22
C LEU A 89 -0.87 -14.92 9.83
N GLN A 90 -1.27 -14.88 11.11
CA GLN A 90 -1.89 -16.04 11.78
C GLN A 90 -3.38 -16.09 11.50
N SER A 91 -4.06 -14.95 11.56
CA SER A 91 -5.49 -14.89 11.30
C SER A 91 -5.91 -13.53 10.77
N VAL A 92 -6.93 -13.53 9.93
CA VAL A 92 -7.58 -12.33 9.42
C VAL A 92 -9.08 -12.49 9.60
N LYS A 93 -9.71 -11.57 10.32
CA LYS A 93 -11.17 -11.51 10.45
C LYS A 93 -11.65 -10.22 9.83
N VAL A 94 -12.54 -10.34 8.86
CA VAL A 94 -13.13 -9.17 8.19
C VAL A 94 -14.58 -9.04 8.63
N SER A 95 -14.95 -7.88 9.15
CA SER A 95 -16.33 -7.54 9.47
C SER A 95 -16.76 -6.30 8.70
N GLN A 96 -18.01 -6.24 8.31
CA GLN A 96 -18.56 -5.11 7.58
C GLN A 96 -19.55 -4.36 8.46
N LYS A 97 -19.36 -3.04 8.59
CA LYS A 97 -20.32 -2.17 9.27
C LYS A 97 -21.49 -1.84 8.34
N GLN A 98 -22.61 -1.39 8.93
CA GLN A 98 -23.78 -0.97 8.16
C GLN A 98 -23.49 0.18 7.18
N SER A 99 -22.46 0.98 7.46
CA SER A 99 -22.00 2.06 6.57
C SER A 99 -21.27 1.58 5.32
N GLY A 100 -21.05 0.25 5.17
CA GLY A 100 -20.24 -0.31 4.09
C GLY A 100 -18.76 -0.38 4.40
N GLU A 101 -18.32 0.20 5.50
CA GLU A 101 -16.93 0.16 5.94
C GLU A 101 -16.55 -1.25 6.39
N LYS A 102 -15.47 -1.78 5.85
CA LYS A 102 -14.94 -3.08 6.24
C LYS A 102 -13.75 -2.89 7.17
N ILE A 103 -13.77 -3.63 8.28
CA ILE A 103 -12.70 -3.63 9.26
C ILE A 103 -12.09 -5.03 9.27
N ALA A 104 -10.77 -5.09 9.09
CA ALA A 104 -10.03 -6.33 9.23
C ALA A 104 -9.22 -6.31 10.52
N ILE A 105 -9.38 -7.36 11.33
CA ILE A 105 -8.56 -7.58 12.51
C ILE A 105 -7.55 -8.66 12.13
N VAL A 106 -6.27 -8.30 12.20
CA VAL A 106 -5.17 -9.14 11.75
C VAL A 106 -4.26 -9.47 12.90
N THR A 107 -3.97 -10.75 13.08
CA THR A 107 -2.96 -11.23 14.02
C THR A 107 -1.75 -11.68 13.23
N ALA A 108 -0.60 -11.09 13.49
CA ALA A 108 0.65 -11.43 12.81
C ALA A 108 1.56 -12.28 13.70
N ASP A 109 2.34 -13.16 13.08
CA ASP A 109 3.34 -13.97 13.77
C ASP A 109 4.44 -13.10 14.40
N ASN A 110 4.95 -13.55 15.54
CA ASN A 110 6.10 -13.01 16.26
C ASN A 110 5.91 -11.64 16.92
N THR A 111 4.74 -11.03 16.84
CA THR A 111 4.55 -9.70 17.43
C THR A 111 3.49 -9.65 18.52
N ASN A 112 2.60 -10.64 18.61
CA ASN A 112 1.40 -10.61 19.46
C ASN A 112 0.63 -9.28 19.34
N LYS A 113 0.85 -8.57 18.23
CA LYS A 113 0.22 -7.27 17.99
C LYS A 113 -1.00 -7.45 17.13
N LEU A 114 -2.08 -6.83 17.56
CA LEU A 114 -3.31 -6.76 16.79
C LEU A 114 -3.23 -5.54 15.87
N TYR A 115 -3.36 -5.77 14.58
CA TYR A 115 -3.45 -4.70 13.60
C TYR A 115 -4.90 -4.53 13.19
N ARG A 116 -5.38 -3.31 13.30
CA ARG A 116 -6.70 -2.95 12.82
C ARG A 116 -6.56 -2.25 11.48
N ILE A 117 -7.06 -2.87 10.43
CA ILE A 117 -7.01 -2.33 9.08
C ILE A 117 -8.43 -1.98 8.66
N ILE A 118 -8.65 -0.71 8.34
CA ILE A 118 -9.92 -0.24 7.83
C ILE A 118 -9.81 -0.21 6.31
N ILE A 119 -10.65 -1.00 5.65
CA ILE A 119 -10.71 -1.06 4.20
C ILE A 119 -12.01 -0.42 3.77
N GLN A 120 -11.93 0.69 3.06
CA GLN A 120 -13.09 1.31 2.44
C GLN A 120 -13.13 0.93 0.97
N PHE A 121 -14.25 0.33 0.56
CA PHE A 121 -14.53 0.07 -0.85
C PHE A 121 -15.53 1.12 -1.34
N ASN A 122 -15.19 1.79 -2.43
CA ASN A 122 -16.20 2.47 -3.22
C ASN A 122 -16.37 1.72 -4.55
N ASP A 123 -17.36 2.09 -5.36
CA ASP A 123 -17.80 1.33 -6.54
C ASP A 123 -16.72 1.11 -7.61
N PHE A 124 -15.57 1.78 -7.52
CA PHE A 124 -14.55 1.79 -8.56
C PHE A 124 -13.12 1.55 -8.06
N ASP A 125 -12.81 1.85 -6.80
CA ASP A 125 -11.46 1.77 -6.28
C ASP A 125 -11.43 1.31 -4.83
N THR A 126 -10.49 0.45 -4.51
CA THR A 126 -10.23 0.03 -3.13
C THR A 126 -9.40 1.11 -2.45
N LEU A 127 -10.02 1.87 -1.57
CA LEU A 127 -9.30 2.80 -0.70
C LEU A 127 -8.89 2.07 0.57
N ILE A 128 -7.59 1.96 0.78
CA ILE A 128 -7.09 1.32 1.97
C ILE A 128 -6.61 2.37 2.94
N TYR A 129 -7.26 2.38 4.06
CA TYR A 129 -6.82 3.17 5.19
C TYR A 129 -6.21 2.21 6.20
N CYS A 130 -4.90 2.29 6.35
CA CYS A 130 -4.19 1.53 7.38
C CYS A 130 -4.07 2.41 8.62
N SER A 131 -4.91 2.16 9.61
CA SER A 131 -4.72 2.72 10.93
C SER A 131 -4.15 1.61 11.82
N LEU A 132 -2.88 1.74 12.16
CA LEU A 132 -2.25 0.85 13.11
C LEU A 132 -2.64 1.32 14.51
N ASN A 133 -3.66 0.70 15.10
CA ASN A 133 -3.98 0.89 16.50
C ASN A 133 -3.41 -0.29 17.29
N PHE A 134 -2.48 0.03 18.12
CA PHE A 134 -1.94 -0.92 19.09
C PHE A 134 -2.86 -1.01 20.31
#